data_14429ff107a962ff20dd8ebd76dc9b4d
#
_entry.id   14429ff107a962ff20dd8ebd76dc9b4d
#
_cell.length_a   1.000
_cell.length_b   1.000
_cell.length_c   1.000
_cell.angle_alpha   90.00
_cell.angle_beta   90.00
_cell.angle_gamma   90.00
#
_symmetry.space_group_name_H-M   'P 1'
#
loop_
_entity.id
_entity.type
_entity.pdbx_description
1 polymer ?
#
loop_
_entity_poly.entity_id
_entity_poly.type
_entity_poly.pdbx_seq_one_letter_code
_entity_poly.pdbx_strand_id
1 'polypeptide(L)'
;KLTFSHPVTDHKFQLRCIPATGPRQQIVDVEMNLEPDTKLEKQIDSFDSVVVTGTIPEPHEVFSYHVSGIAFVDNENTKPEQFKPLYRFNSALTMPGPSLEHLSEICKVRITALPTEASPIEVACEIMDEVYKAFTYTPGSTTIKTTAEEALAQGKGVCQDYAHVMLAVCRNLGLASRYIAGM
;
A
#
# COMPACT_ATOMS: atom_id res chain seq x y z
N LYS A 1 16.51 -9.20 -2.46
CA LYS A 1 17.89 -9.12 -1.95
C LYS A 1 18.27 -7.67 -1.75
N LEU A 2 18.79 -7.34 -0.55
CA LEU A 2 19.38 -6.04 -0.20
C LEU A 2 20.87 -6.25 0.03
N THR A 3 21.66 -5.27 -0.43
CA THR A 3 23.11 -5.23 -0.16
C THR A 3 23.42 -3.89 0.50
N PHE A 4 24.07 -3.93 1.64
CA PHE A 4 24.44 -2.75 2.40
C PHE A 4 25.86 -2.33 2.03
N SER A 5 26.15 -1.04 2.05
CA SER A 5 27.49 -0.49 1.77
C SER A 5 28.51 -0.79 2.87
N HIS A 6 28.04 -1.13 4.06
CA HIS A 6 28.83 -1.50 5.24
C HIS A 6 28.07 -2.56 6.02
N PRO A 7 28.76 -3.41 6.81
CA PRO A 7 28.08 -4.36 7.67
C PRO A 7 27.09 -3.69 8.62
N VAL A 8 25.90 -4.24 8.70
CA VAL A 8 24.86 -3.84 9.66
C VAL A 8 24.70 -4.88 10.74
N THR A 9 24.46 -4.44 11.98
CA THR A 9 24.22 -5.28 13.16
C THR A 9 22.86 -4.97 13.73
N ASP A 10 22.28 -5.87 14.49
CA ASP A 10 20.95 -5.73 15.10
C ASP A 10 19.88 -5.29 14.08
N HIS A 11 19.99 -5.85 12.87
CA HIS A 11 19.10 -5.52 11.75
C HIS A 11 17.70 -6.03 12.05
N LYS A 12 16.80 -5.09 12.30
CA LYS A 12 15.37 -5.37 12.46
C LYS A 12 14.65 -5.17 11.13
N PHE A 13 13.85 -6.15 10.75
CA PHE A 13 13.08 -6.09 9.52
C PHE A 13 11.61 -6.41 9.74
N GLN A 14 10.79 -5.90 8.85
CA GLN A 14 9.37 -6.19 8.76
C GLN A 14 9.00 -6.42 7.29
N LEU A 15 8.42 -7.58 7.00
CA LEU A 15 8.07 -7.99 5.64
C LEU A 15 6.56 -8.24 5.54
N ARG A 16 5.96 -7.81 4.42
CA ARG A 16 4.58 -8.10 4.02
C ARG A 16 4.60 -8.78 2.64
N CYS A 17 5.26 -9.93 2.59
CA CYS A 17 5.51 -10.69 1.37
C CYS A 17 4.73 -12.01 1.30
N ILE A 18 3.91 -12.32 2.30
CA ILE A 18 3.03 -13.48 2.32
C ILE A 18 1.61 -12.99 2.07
N PRO A 19 0.95 -13.42 0.97
CA PRO A 19 -0.44 -13.08 0.73
C PRO A 19 -1.35 -13.60 1.84
N ALA A 20 -2.37 -12.83 2.20
CA ALA A 20 -3.36 -13.26 3.18
C ALA A 20 -4.38 -14.22 2.54
N THR A 21 -4.87 -15.19 3.31
CA THR A 21 -6.05 -15.99 2.95
C THR A 21 -7.30 -15.13 3.13
N GLY A 22 -8.23 -15.22 2.18
CA GLY A 22 -9.47 -14.45 2.21
C GLY A 22 -10.57 -15.12 1.39
N PRO A 23 -11.72 -14.47 1.20
CA PRO A 23 -12.87 -15.04 0.50
C PRO A 23 -12.59 -15.43 -0.96
N ARG A 24 -11.60 -14.78 -1.59
CA ARG A 24 -11.25 -14.94 -3.01
C ARG A 24 -9.97 -15.72 -3.24
N GLN A 25 -9.21 -16.02 -2.18
CA GLN A 25 -7.95 -16.76 -2.29
C GLN A 25 -7.66 -17.57 -1.03
N GLN A 26 -7.11 -18.73 -1.23
CA GLN A 26 -6.58 -19.59 -0.16
C GLN A 26 -5.09 -19.80 -0.40
N ILE A 27 -4.30 -19.51 0.60
CA ILE A 27 -2.84 -19.68 0.54
C ILE A 27 -2.47 -20.94 1.32
N VAL A 28 -1.71 -21.82 0.69
CA VAL A 28 -1.25 -23.09 1.27
C VAL A 28 0.25 -23.29 1.02
N ASP A 29 0.87 -24.15 1.81
CA ASP A 29 2.27 -24.60 1.64
C ASP A 29 3.27 -23.46 1.53
N VAL A 30 3.10 -22.42 2.36
CA VAL A 30 4.00 -21.27 2.36
C VAL A 30 5.29 -21.60 3.07
N GLU A 31 6.37 -21.54 2.33
CA GLU A 31 7.75 -21.61 2.83
C GLU A 31 8.42 -20.25 2.71
N MET A 32 9.19 -19.89 3.73
CA MET A 32 9.97 -18.64 3.75
C MET A 32 11.38 -18.92 4.25
N ASN A 33 12.36 -18.61 3.40
CA ASN A 33 13.77 -18.75 3.69
C ASN A 33 14.43 -17.38 3.71
N LEU A 34 15.30 -17.13 4.69
CA LEU A 34 16.07 -15.89 4.85
C LEU A 34 17.56 -16.17 4.87
N GLU A 35 18.34 -15.19 4.46
CA GLU A 35 19.79 -15.16 4.57
C GLU A 35 20.23 -13.76 5.02
N PRO A 36 20.87 -13.63 6.19
CA PRO A 36 21.15 -14.66 7.21
C PRO A 36 19.87 -15.24 7.82
N ASP A 37 19.92 -16.49 8.25
CA ASP A 37 18.81 -17.16 8.93
C ASP A 37 18.57 -16.55 10.32
N THR A 38 17.32 -16.43 10.72
CA THR A 38 16.92 -15.91 12.02
C THR A 38 15.52 -16.38 12.42
N LYS A 39 15.24 -16.27 13.71
CA LYS A 39 13.89 -16.57 14.22
C LYS A 39 12.87 -15.55 13.69
N LEU A 40 11.80 -16.07 13.10
CA LEU A 40 10.71 -15.28 12.55
C LEU A 40 9.51 -15.28 13.49
N GLU A 41 8.86 -14.11 13.59
CA GLU A 41 7.56 -13.94 14.20
C GLU A 41 6.55 -13.55 13.12
N LYS A 42 5.41 -14.27 13.10
CA LYS A 42 4.30 -13.98 12.17
C LYS A 42 3.12 -13.41 12.96
N GLN A 43 2.56 -12.32 12.46
CA GLN A 43 1.42 -11.63 13.05
C GLN A 43 0.42 -11.26 11.94
N ILE A 44 -0.83 -11.01 12.32
CA ILE A 44 -1.85 -10.44 11.45
C ILE A 44 -2.08 -9.00 11.91
N ASP A 45 -1.95 -8.05 10.99
CA ASP A 45 -2.21 -6.64 11.30
C ASP A 45 -3.70 -6.29 11.20
N SER A 46 -4.03 -5.02 11.49
CA SER A 46 -5.42 -4.52 11.46
C SER A 46 -6.07 -4.54 10.08
N PHE A 47 -5.27 -4.75 9.03
CA PHE A 47 -5.72 -4.88 7.64
C PHE A 47 -5.82 -6.34 7.18
N ASP A 48 -5.68 -7.31 8.09
CA ASP A 48 -5.58 -8.75 7.83
C ASP A 48 -4.36 -9.14 6.98
N SER A 49 -3.34 -8.29 6.93
CA SER A 49 -2.11 -8.61 6.23
C SER A 49 -1.18 -9.46 7.10
N VAL A 50 -0.54 -10.45 6.49
CA VAL A 50 0.49 -11.24 7.17
C VAL A 50 1.76 -10.41 7.27
N VAL A 51 2.19 -10.16 8.51
CA VAL A 51 3.42 -9.42 8.83
C VAL A 51 4.43 -10.39 9.42
N VAL A 52 5.60 -10.45 8.81
CA VAL A 52 6.73 -11.23 9.30
C VAL A 52 7.79 -10.29 9.83
N THR A 53 8.22 -10.48 11.07
CA THR A 53 9.28 -9.69 11.70
C THR A 53 10.42 -10.58 12.17
N GLY A 54 11.60 -10.01 12.27
CA GLY A 54 12.77 -10.67 12.82
C GLY A 54 13.88 -9.68 13.13
N THR A 55 14.91 -10.17 13.83
CA THR A 55 16.12 -9.43 14.14
C THR A 55 17.33 -10.31 13.85
N ILE A 56 18.31 -9.77 13.13
CA ILE A 56 19.60 -10.42 12.85
C ILE A 56 20.64 -9.67 13.65
N PRO A 57 21.12 -10.25 14.78
CA PRO A 57 22.10 -9.59 15.66
C PRO A 57 23.49 -9.51 15.02
N GLU A 58 23.88 -10.53 14.24
CA GLU A 58 25.22 -10.66 13.68
C GLU A 58 25.50 -9.66 12.57
N PRO A 59 26.76 -9.18 12.42
CA PRO A 59 27.16 -8.32 11.32
C PRO A 59 26.96 -9.01 9.97
N HIS A 60 26.28 -8.33 9.02
CA HIS A 60 26.10 -8.82 7.66
C HIS A 60 25.99 -7.66 6.66
N GLU A 61 26.37 -7.92 5.42
CA GLU A 61 26.28 -6.95 4.31
C GLU A 61 25.17 -7.29 3.32
N VAL A 62 24.60 -8.50 3.42
CA VAL A 62 23.54 -8.96 2.54
C VAL A 62 22.37 -9.44 3.38
N PHE A 63 21.18 -9.01 2.97
CA PHE A 63 19.93 -9.56 3.46
C PHE A 63 19.10 -10.03 2.27
N SER A 64 18.71 -11.28 2.26
CA SER A 64 17.79 -11.79 1.24
C SER A 64 16.70 -12.64 1.85
N TYR A 65 15.56 -12.68 1.19
CA TYR A 65 14.49 -13.62 1.52
C TYR A 65 13.89 -14.20 0.25
N HIS A 66 13.39 -15.41 0.37
CA HIS A 66 12.64 -16.11 -0.66
C HIS A 66 11.36 -16.64 -0.04
N VAL A 67 10.24 -16.40 -0.72
CA VAL A 67 8.92 -16.92 -0.33
C VAL A 67 8.37 -17.72 -1.48
N SER A 68 7.93 -18.94 -1.20
CA SER A 68 7.24 -19.82 -2.14
C SER A 68 5.98 -20.38 -1.52
N GLY A 69 5.03 -20.78 -2.34
CA GLY A 69 3.77 -21.34 -1.87
C GLY A 69 2.78 -21.57 -3.00
N ILE A 70 1.60 -22.06 -2.64
CA ILE A 70 0.50 -22.30 -3.57
C ILE A 70 -0.68 -21.41 -3.18
N ALA A 71 -1.23 -20.72 -4.17
CA ALA A 71 -2.45 -19.93 -4.02
C ALA A 71 -3.57 -20.52 -4.89
N PHE A 72 -4.70 -20.82 -4.27
CA PHE A 72 -5.94 -21.10 -4.98
C PHE A 72 -6.75 -19.81 -5.05
N VAL A 73 -7.06 -19.35 -6.27
CA VAL A 73 -7.76 -18.08 -6.50
C VAL A 73 -9.13 -18.39 -7.11
N ASP A 74 -10.18 -17.87 -6.49
CA ASP A 74 -11.55 -17.92 -6.98
C ASP A 74 -11.93 -16.57 -7.61
N ASN A 75 -11.80 -16.47 -8.92
CA ASN A 75 -12.12 -15.26 -9.68
C ASN A 75 -13.63 -15.03 -9.88
N GLU A 76 -14.45 -16.07 -9.66
CA GLU A 76 -15.90 -16.00 -9.78
C GLU A 76 -16.56 -15.50 -8.48
N ASN A 77 -15.84 -15.55 -7.37
CA ASN A 77 -16.35 -15.10 -6.09
C ASN A 77 -16.43 -13.57 -6.04
N THR A 78 -17.63 -13.05 -6.21
CA THR A 78 -17.92 -11.61 -6.17
C THR A 78 -18.29 -11.08 -4.78
N LYS A 79 -18.15 -11.91 -3.72
CA LYS A 79 -18.47 -11.44 -2.37
C LYS A 79 -17.62 -10.23 -2.01
N PRO A 80 -18.25 -9.12 -1.58
CA PRO A 80 -17.51 -7.94 -1.17
C PRO A 80 -16.64 -8.26 0.04
N GLU A 81 -15.50 -7.60 0.12
CA GLU A 81 -14.67 -7.64 1.31
C GLU A 81 -15.41 -7.04 2.50
N GLN A 82 -15.14 -7.55 3.69
CA GLN A 82 -15.72 -7.00 4.92
C GLN A 82 -15.23 -5.56 5.11
N PHE A 83 -16.16 -4.64 5.21
CA PHE A 83 -15.87 -3.24 5.51
C PHE A 83 -15.25 -3.12 6.91
N LYS A 84 -14.13 -2.39 7.00
CA LYS A 84 -13.52 -2.00 8.27
C LYS A 84 -13.57 -0.47 8.43
N PRO A 85 -14.06 0.06 9.55
CA PRO A 85 -14.13 1.51 9.78
C PRO A 85 -12.78 2.23 9.56
N LEU A 86 -11.67 1.55 9.88
CA LEU A 86 -10.32 2.10 9.73
C LEU A 86 -9.98 2.48 8.27
N TYR A 87 -10.69 1.94 7.25
CA TYR A 87 -10.48 2.30 5.85
C TYR A 87 -10.89 3.74 5.50
N ARG A 88 -11.60 4.42 6.41
CA ARG A 88 -11.99 5.83 6.27
C ARG A 88 -11.02 6.82 6.93
N PHE A 89 -10.05 6.33 7.72
CA PHE A 89 -9.16 7.20 8.47
C PHE A 89 -7.81 7.36 7.78
N ASN A 90 -7.31 8.59 7.77
CA ASN A 90 -5.97 8.89 7.29
C ASN A 90 -4.91 8.39 8.28
N SER A 91 -3.79 7.94 7.75
CA SER A 91 -2.55 7.67 8.49
C SER A 91 -1.64 8.89 8.44
N ALA A 92 -0.54 8.87 9.18
CA ALA A 92 0.46 9.94 9.11
C ALA A 92 0.95 10.22 7.68
N LEU A 93 1.02 9.20 6.81
CA LEU A 93 1.44 9.34 5.41
C LEU A 93 0.35 9.88 4.47
N THR A 94 -0.91 9.86 4.89
CA THR A 94 -2.06 10.28 4.07
C THR A 94 -2.86 11.41 4.70
N MET A 95 -2.30 12.10 5.72
CA MET A 95 -2.95 13.27 6.32
C MET A 95 -3.12 14.37 5.27
N PRO A 96 -4.33 14.94 5.16
CA PRO A 96 -4.59 16.01 4.22
C PRO A 96 -3.84 17.29 4.60
N GLY A 97 -3.48 18.04 3.57
CA GLY A 97 -2.94 19.39 3.62
C GLY A 97 -3.48 20.18 2.42
N PRO A 98 -3.02 21.40 2.20
CA PRO A 98 -3.60 22.30 1.18
C PRO A 98 -3.65 21.72 -0.23
N SER A 99 -2.60 20.99 -0.65
CA SER A 99 -2.53 20.40 -1.99
C SER A 99 -3.55 19.26 -2.15
N LEU A 100 -3.66 18.38 -1.14
CA LEU A 100 -4.63 17.29 -1.11
C LEU A 100 -6.07 17.79 -1.02
N GLU A 101 -6.32 18.86 -0.25
CA GLU A 101 -7.63 19.50 -0.15
C GLU A 101 -8.04 20.09 -1.51
N HIS A 102 -7.13 20.81 -2.18
CA HIS A 102 -7.36 21.34 -3.51
C HIS A 102 -7.67 20.26 -4.54
N LEU A 103 -6.87 19.18 -4.59
CA LEU A 103 -7.12 18.06 -5.49
C LEU A 103 -8.46 17.37 -5.17
N SER A 104 -8.81 17.25 -3.88
CA SER A 104 -10.08 16.67 -3.45
C SER A 104 -11.28 17.49 -3.97
N GLU A 105 -11.20 18.81 -3.95
CA GLU A 105 -12.27 19.68 -4.52
C GLU A 105 -12.37 19.53 -6.05
N ILE A 106 -11.24 19.41 -6.76
CA ILE A 106 -11.26 19.10 -8.21
C ILE A 106 -11.97 17.77 -8.46
N CYS A 107 -11.57 16.71 -7.73
CA CYS A 107 -12.20 15.39 -7.85
C CYS A 107 -13.71 15.44 -7.54
N LYS A 108 -14.11 16.19 -6.51
CA LYS A 108 -15.50 16.35 -6.14
C LYS A 108 -16.35 16.97 -7.27
N VAL A 109 -15.82 17.99 -7.96
CA VAL A 109 -16.49 18.58 -9.13
C VAL A 109 -16.65 17.55 -10.23
N ARG A 110 -15.61 16.75 -10.51
CA ARG A 110 -15.67 15.69 -11.53
C ARG A 110 -16.69 14.62 -11.19
N ILE A 111 -16.71 14.15 -9.94
CA ILE A 111 -17.64 13.13 -9.45
C ILE A 111 -19.09 13.64 -9.53
N THR A 112 -19.35 14.92 -9.21
CA THR A 112 -20.69 15.50 -9.32
C THR A 112 -21.19 15.62 -10.76
N ALA A 113 -20.32 15.57 -11.75
CA ALA A 113 -20.68 15.54 -13.16
C ALA A 113 -21.02 14.12 -13.68
N LEU A 114 -20.75 13.08 -12.91
CA LEU A 114 -21.13 11.71 -13.25
C LEU A 114 -22.65 11.51 -13.11
N PRO A 115 -23.22 10.51 -13.81
CA PRO A 115 -24.61 10.09 -13.59
C PRO A 115 -24.87 9.74 -12.12
N THR A 116 -26.10 9.95 -11.66
CA THR A 116 -26.50 9.65 -10.26
C THR A 116 -26.30 8.16 -9.90
N GLU A 117 -26.40 7.29 -10.90
CA GLU A 117 -26.23 5.84 -10.78
C GLU A 117 -24.77 5.38 -10.96
N ALA A 118 -23.80 6.31 -11.02
CA ALA A 118 -22.41 5.97 -11.21
C ALA A 118 -21.91 4.98 -10.14
N SER A 119 -21.28 3.93 -10.59
CA SER A 119 -20.74 2.89 -9.71
C SER A 119 -19.54 3.41 -8.90
N PRO A 120 -19.22 2.79 -7.75
CA PRO A 120 -18.00 3.13 -7.00
C PRO A 120 -16.71 3.01 -7.83
N ILE A 121 -16.70 2.15 -8.85
CA ILE A 121 -15.55 1.98 -9.75
C ILE A 121 -15.41 3.20 -10.67
N GLU A 122 -16.50 3.70 -11.24
CA GLU A 122 -16.48 4.91 -12.07
C GLU A 122 -16.00 6.11 -11.27
N VAL A 123 -16.48 6.27 -10.04
CA VAL A 123 -16.00 7.31 -9.12
C VAL A 123 -14.50 7.16 -8.85
N ALA A 124 -14.02 5.94 -8.60
CA ALA A 124 -12.60 5.68 -8.36
C ALA A 124 -11.75 5.97 -9.60
N CYS A 125 -12.23 5.68 -10.81
CA CYS A 125 -11.56 6.01 -12.07
C CYS A 125 -11.40 7.52 -12.26
N GLU A 126 -12.42 8.32 -11.98
CA GLU A 126 -12.31 9.78 -12.05
C GLU A 126 -11.26 10.33 -11.07
N ILE A 127 -11.24 9.82 -9.84
CA ILE A 127 -10.21 10.19 -8.87
C ILE A 127 -8.82 9.78 -9.38
N MET A 128 -8.67 8.57 -9.90
CA MET A 128 -7.41 8.05 -10.43
C MET A 128 -6.88 8.94 -11.57
N ASP A 129 -7.75 9.36 -12.49
CA ASP A 129 -7.38 10.23 -13.61
C ASP A 129 -6.89 11.60 -13.14
N GLU A 130 -7.56 12.21 -12.17
CA GLU A 130 -7.11 13.50 -11.62
C GLU A 130 -5.80 13.35 -10.81
N VAL A 131 -5.64 12.28 -10.06
CA VAL A 131 -4.38 11.97 -9.37
C VAL A 131 -3.26 11.75 -10.38
N TYR A 132 -3.52 11.04 -11.48
CA TYR A 132 -2.52 10.81 -12.54
C TYR A 132 -2.04 12.11 -13.20
N LYS A 133 -2.94 13.07 -13.40
CA LYS A 133 -2.64 14.39 -13.97
C LYS A 133 -1.88 15.31 -13.00
N ALA A 134 -2.05 15.09 -11.70
CA ALA A 134 -1.58 16.01 -10.67
C ALA A 134 -0.06 16.01 -10.49
N PHE A 135 0.64 14.93 -10.84
CA PHE A 135 2.09 14.86 -10.72
C PHE A 135 2.73 13.84 -11.68
N THR A 136 4.06 13.93 -11.83
CA THR A 136 4.83 13.14 -12.78
C THR A 136 5.58 12.01 -12.10
N TYR A 137 5.55 10.82 -12.69
CA TYR A 137 6.34 9.68 -12.21
C TYR A 137 7.84 9.97 -12.32
N THR A 138 8.52 10.04 -11.17
CA THR A 138 9.94 10.39 -11.09
C THR A 138 10.64 9.49 -10.06
N PRO A 139 11.38 8.46 -10.52
CA PRO A 139 12.16 7.60 -9.62
C PRO A 139 13.15 8.40 -8.78
N GLY A 140 13.24 8.07 -7.49
CA GLY A 140 14.18 8.70 -6.56
C GLY A 140 13.78 10.10 -6.05
N SER A 141 12.61 10.62 -6.44
CA SER A 141 12.11 11.91 -5.97
C SER A 141 11.58 11.89 -4.54
N THR A 142 11.19 10.71 -4.05
CA THR A 142 10.56 10.50 -2.76
C THR A 142 11.21 9.35 -1.97
N THR A 143 10.86 9.23 -0.72
CA THR A 143 11.31 8.17 0.19
C THR A 143 10.10 7.49 0.85
N ILE A 144 10.32 6.41 1.57
CA ILE A 144 9.27 5.73 2.34
C ILE A 144 8.65 6.60 3.45
N LYS A 145 9.24 7.76 3.77
CA LYS A 145 8.73 8.71 4.77
C LYS A 145 7.99 9.87 4.15
N THR A 146 8.07 10.04 2.83
CA THR A 146 7.40 11.13 2.11
C THR A 146 5.89 10.96 2.24
N THR A 147 5.22 11.99 2.68
CA THR A 147 3.75 12.02 2.82
C THR A 147 3.08 12.27 1.46
N ALA A 148 1.81 11.92 1.36
CA ALA A 148 1.00 12.20 0.16
C ALA A 148 0.96 13.71 -0.15
N GLU A 149 0.85 14.54 0.88
CA GLU A 149 0.86 16.01 0.73
C GLU A 149 2.19 16.51 0.16
N GLU A 150 3.33 16.05 0.71
CA GLU A 150 4.65 16.46 0.24
C GLU A 150 4.90 16.01 -1.21
N ALA A 151 4.53 14.78 -1.57
CA ALA A 151 4.69 14.27 -2.93
C ALA A 151 3.83 15.09 -3.93
N LEU A 152 2.57 15.35 -3.58
CA LEU A 152 1.66 16.14 -4.40
C LEU A 152 2.13 17.60 -4.55
N ALA A 153 2.56 18.24 -3.46
CA ALA A 153 3.09 19.60 -3.49
C ALA A 153 4.35 19.74 -4.34
N GLN A 154 5.18 18.68 -4.42
CA GLN A 154 6.36 18.64 -5.28
C GLN A 154 6.01 18.36 -6.76
N GLY A 155 4.83 17.85 -7.04
CA GLY A 155 4.41 17.42 -8.37
C GLY A 155 5.20 16.22 -8.92
N LYS A 156 5.83 15.42 -8.07
CA LYS A 156 6.70 14.28 -8.43
C LYS A 156 6.55 13.16 -7.42
N GLY A 157 6.57 11.91 -7.92
CA GLY A 157 6.47 10.74 -7.05
C GLY A 157 6.64 9.43 -7.81
N VAL A 158 6.57 8.33 -7.07
CA VAL A 158 6.58 6.95 -7.59
C VAL A 158 5.24 6.26 -7.29
N CYS A 159 5.08 5.00 -7.69
CA CYS A 159 3.82 4.25 -7.54
C CYS A 159 3.23 4.31 -6.11
N GLN A 160 4.08 4.29 -5.08
CA GLN A 160 3.65 4.43 -3.69
C GLN A 160 2.98 5.80 -3.43
N ASP A 161 3.54 6.88 -3.97
CA ASP A 161 3.04 8.23 -3.76
C ASP A 161 1.69 8.43 -4.45
N TYR A 162 1.54 7.93 -5.69
CA TYR A 162 0.24 7.90 -6.39
C TYR A 162 -0.82 7.18 -5.56
N ALA A 163 -0.47 6.01 -5.00
CA ALA A 163 -1.39 5.26 -4.16
C ALA A 163 -1.75 6.01 -2.87
N HIS A 164 -0.78 6.65 -2.21
CA HIS A 164 -1.03 7.43 -0.99
C HIS A 164 -1.89 8.67 -1.26
N VAL A 165 -1.64 9.39 -2.36
CA VAL A 165 -2.47 10.54 -2.78
C VAL A 165 -3.90 10.08 -3.09
N MET A 166 -4.06 9.01 -3.86
CA MET A 166 -5.38 8.46 -4.17
C MET A 166 -6.15 8.05 -2.90
N LEU A 167 -5.48 7.37 -1.95
CA LEU A 167 -6.08 7.02 -0.65
C LEU A 167 -6.53 8.24 0.13
N ALA A 168 -5.68 9.28 0.19
CA ALA A 168 -5.99 10.53 0.90
C ALA A 168 -7.22 11.22 0.28
N VAL A 169 -7.26 11.37 -1.05
CA VAL A 169 -8.38 11.95 -1.77
C VAL A 169 -9.67 11.15 -1.56
N CYS A 170 -9.61 9.81 -1.72
CA CYS A 170 -10.77 8.95 -1.46
C CYS A 170 -11.34 9.17 -0.06
N ARG A 171 -10.48 9.18 0.96
CA ARG A 171 -10.89 9.36 2.37
C ARG A 171 -11.43 10.76 2.65
N ASN A 172 -10.85 11.80 2.06
CA ASN A 172 -11.37 13.17 2.14
C ASN A 172 -12.78 13.29 1.54
N LEU A 173 -13.07 12.49 0.52
CA LEU A 173 -14.39 12.40 -0.12
C LEU A 173 -15.34 11.40 0.58
N GLY A 174 -14.93 10.82 1.71
CA GLY A 174 -15.73 9.88 2.48
C GLY A 174 -15.73 8.44 1.96
N LEU A 175 -14.90 8.14 0.97
CA LEU A 175 -14.77 6.79 0.40
C LEU A 175 -13.81 5.94 1.22
N ALA A 176 -14.27 4.77 1.64
CA ALA A 176 -13.41 3.80 2.32
C ALA A 176 -12.39 3.22 1.35
N SER A 177 -11.11 3.28 1.70
CA SER A 177 -10.03 2.81 0.83
C SER A 177 -8.84 2.29 1.63
N ARG A 178 -8.13 1.29 1.08
CA ARG A 178 -6.92 0.73 1.69
C ARG A 178 -5.82 0.52 0.65
N TYR A 179 -4.59 0.54 1.13
CA TYR A 179 -3.42 0.17 0.33
C TYR A 179 -3.35 -1.36 0.19
N ILE A 180 -3.14 -1.84 -1.02
CA ILE A 180 -2.85 -3.25 -1.29
C ILE A 180 -1.51 -3.32 -2.01
N ALA A 181 -0.56 -4.08 -1.43
CA ALA A 181 0.65 -4.46 -2.13
C ALA A 181 0.37 -5.74 -2.92
N GLY A 182 0.55 -5.68 -4.23
CA GLY A 182 0.49 -6.85 -5.12
C GLY A 182 1.87 -7.44 -5.37
N MET A 183 1.90 -8.69 -5.80
CA MET A 183 3.06 -9.38 -6.34
C MET A 183 2.81 -9.71 -7.81
#